data_6ec8c3b81c39deb6eb1ac0c42f57d0b1
#
_entry.id   6ec8c3b81c39deb6eb1ac0c42f57d0b1
#
_cell.length_a   1.000
_cell.length_b   1.000
_cell.length_c   1.000
_cell.angle_alpha   90.00
_cell.angle_beta   90.00
_cell.angle_gamma   90.00
#
_symmetry.space_group_name_H-M   'P 1'
#
loop_
_entity.id
_entity.type
_entity.pdbx_description
1 polymer ?
#
loop_
_entity_poly.entity_id
_entity_poly.type
_entity_poly.pdbx_seq_one_letter_code
_entity_poly.pdbx_strand_id
1 'polypeptide(L)'
;MSVNLNWWEHFFEGVAVDLWLRALPADHTEREADALANMLAVPAGAAVLDVPCGAGRLSLALAKRGYRLTGVDWSPEFLGHARSATGATDVAWERRDMRDLPWPARFDGAFCVGNSFGYLDDEGNAAFLRAVASALKPGARFVLETPMILENLLGHLHDRSWWQVGDLRLLVANTYDHIRSRLDIEYTFVSNGRVEVRRGSHRAYSYRELVELIEAAGFTIDRVRPWTRDLEVVSFIATRT
;
A
#
# COMPACT_ATOMS: atom_id res chain seq x y z
N MET A 1 -24.75 6.29 1.68
CA MET A 1 -24.05 7.49 2.21
C MET A 1 -22.65 7.48 1.63
N SER A 2 -22.16 8.57 1.04
CA SER A 2 -20.79 8.63 0.52
C SER A 2 -19.79 8.59 1.66
N VAL A 3 -18.73 7.79 1.51
CA VAL A 3 -17.61 7.74 2.46
C VAL A 3 -16.80 9.05 2.33
N ASN A 4 -16.35 9.60 3.46
CA ASN A 4 -15.43 10.73 3.45
C ASN A 4 -14.13 10.35 2.73
N LEU A 5 -13.63 11.16 1.80
CA LEU A 5 -12.41 10.88 1.05
C LEU A 5 -11.14 10.91 1.91
N ASN A 6 -11.19 11.54 3.09
CA ASN A 6 -10.10 11.54 4.07
C ASN A 6 -10.28 10.47 5.15
N TRP A 7 -11.06 9.43 4.89
CA TRP A 7 -11.34 8.34 5.84
C TRP A 7 -10.06 7.68 6.40
N TRP A 8 -8.99 7.63 5.62
CA TRP A 8 -7.71 7.02 5.96
C TRP A 8 -6.96 7.74 7.10
N GLU A 9 -7.28 9.02 7.38
CA GLU A 9 -6.62 9.80 8.42
C GLU A 9 -6.82 9.21 9.83
N HIS A 10 -7.98 8.57 10.07
CA HIS A 10 -8.37 7.99 11.37
C HIS A 10 -8.74 6.51 11.29
N PHE A 11 -8.58 5.88 10.14
CA PHE A 11 -8.95 4.47 9.99
C PHE A 11 -7.96 3.54 10.70
N PHE A 12 -6.66 3.83 10.60
CA PHE A 12 -5.60 2.97 11.11
C PHE A 12 -5.22 3.33 12.54
N GLU A 13 -6.15 3.06 13.47
CA GLU A 13 -6.03 3.25 14.91
C GLU A 13 -6.63 2.04 15.64
N GLY A 14 -6.14 1.69 16.85
CA GLY A 14 -6.69 0.66 17.74
C GLY A 14 -6.95 -0.68 17.07
N VAL A 15 -8.20 -1.15 17.06
CA VAL A 15 -8.58 -2.48 16.57
C VAL A 15 -8.19 -2.75 15.11
N ALA A 16 -8.18 -1.72 14.26
CA ALA A 16 -7.73 -1.89 12.87
C ALA A 16 -6.22 -2.13 12.80
N VAL A 17 -5.43 -1.40 13.58
CA VAL A 17 -3.98 -1.66 13.67
C VAL A 17 -3.73 -3.06 14.21
N ASP A 18 -4.39 -3.47 15.30
CA ASP A 18 -4.29 -4.81 15.88
C ASP A 18 -4.56 -5.91 14.84
N LEU A 19 -5.59 -5.74 14.00
CA LEU A 19 -5.91 -6.68 12.92
C LEU A 19 -4.75 -6.80 11.94
N TRP A 20 -4.31 -5.66 11.38
CA TRP A 20 -3.29 -5.66 10.32
C TRP A 20 -1.92 -6.14 10.79
N LEU A 21 -1.57 -5.92 12.05
CA LEU A 21 -0.35 -6.46 12.65
C LEU A 21 -0.35 -7.99 12.73
N ARG A 22 -1.53 -8.61 12.86
CA ARG A 22 -1.69 -10.07 13.04
C ARG A 22 -2.09 -10.78 11.75
N ALA A 23 -2.55 -10.04 10.72
CA ALA A 23 -3.16 -10.63 9.52
C ALA A 23 -2.17 -11.41 8.64
N LEU A 24 -0.89 -11.04 8.65
CA LEU A 24 0.11 -11.64 7.76
C LEU A 24 1.17 -12.42 8.55
N PRO A 25 1.39 -13.71 8.23
CA PRO A 25 2.45 -14.52 8.81
C PRO A 25 3.85 -14.00 8.43
N ALA A 26 4.84 -14.26 9.28
CA ALA A 26 6.23 -13.81 9.05
C ALA A 26 6.83 -14.39 7.76
N ASP A 27 6.55 -15.65 7.44
CA ASP A 27 7.04 -16.31 6.22
C ASP A 27 6.47 -15.68 4.94
N HIS A 28 5.24 -15.16 5.00
CA HIS A 28 4.66 -14.37 3.90
C HIS A 28 5.47 -13.09 3.66
N THR A 29 5.81 -12.36 4.74
CA THR A 29 6.61 -11.13 4.65
C THR A 29 7.99 -11.38 4.03
N GLU A 30 8.66 -12.48 4.38
CA GLU A 30 9.98 -12.81 3.83
C GLU A 30 9.91 -13.13 2.32
N ARG A 31 8.90 -13.92 1.89
CA ARG A 31 8.70 -14.22 0.44
C ARG A 31 8.36 -12.97 -0.36
N GLU A 32 7.53 -12.09 0.19
CA GLU A 32 7.15 -10.82 -0.44
C GLU A 32 8.35 -9.88 -0.55
N ALA A 33 9.19 -9.80 0.48
CA ALA A 33 10.42 -9.00 0.46
C ALA A 33 11.42 -9.51 -0.59
N ASP A 34 11.56 -10.83 -0.78
CA ASP A 34 12.39 -11.40 -1.84
C ASP A 34 11.86 -11.08 -3.23
N ALA A 35 10.55 -11.20 -3.43
CA ALA A 35 9.90 -10.83 -4.69
C ALA A 35 10.08 -9.35 -5.01
N LEU A 36 9.90 -8.49 -4.00
CA LEU A 36 10.03 -7.04 -4.12
C LEU A 36 11.46 -6.62 -4.43
N ALA A 37 12.47 -7.21 -3.76
CA ALA A 37 13.88 -6.98 -4.06
C ALA A 37 14.22 -7.33 -5.52
N ASN A 38 13.68 -8.44 -6.03
CA ASN A 38 13.84 -8.84 -7.44
C ASN A 38 13.14 -7.86 -8.42
N MET A 39 11.98 -7.31 -8.05
CA MET A 39 11.26 -6.33 -8.88
C MET A 39 11.95 -4.98 -8.90
N LEU A 40 12.44 -4.51 -7.76
CA LEU A 40 13.22 -3.27 -7.65
C LEU A 40 14.54 -3.36 -8.41
N ALA A 41 15.19 -4.53 -8.38
CA ALA A 41 16.45 -4.82 -9.09
C ALA A 41 17.55 -3.78 -8.81
N VAL A 42 17.69 -3.37 -7.56
CA VAL A 42 18.73 -2.45 -7.08
C VAL A 42 19.78 -3.20 -6.24
N PRO A 43 21.04 -2.75 -6.21
CA PRO A 43 22.09 -3.42 -5.43
C PRO A 43 21.89 -3.24 -3.92
N ALA A 44 22.51 -4.10 -3.12
CA ALA A 44 22.64 -3.90 -1.69
C ALA A 44 23.26 -2.53 -1.38
N GLY A 45 22.79 -1.86 -0.31
CA GLY A 45 23.15 -0.49 0.01
C GLY A 45 22.35 0.59 -0.73
N ALA A 46 21.49 0.23 -1.67
CA ALA A 46 20.62 1.18 -2.34
C ALA A 46 19.64 1.85 -1.35
N ALA A 47 19.31 3.11 -1.60
CA ALA A 47 18.31 3.85 -0.85
C ALA A 47 16.91 3.54 -1.43
N VAL A 48 16.02 3.00 -0.61
CA VAL A 48 14.67 2.58 -1.03
C VAL A 48 13.61 3.28 -0.19
N LEU A 49 12.54 3.73 -0.85
CA LEU A 49 11.38 4.37 -0.23
C LEU A 49 10.21 3.37 -0.14
N ASP A 50 9.66 3.20 1.06
CA ASP A 50 8.44 2.44 1.36
C ASP A 50 7.31 3.42 1.70
N VAL A 51 6.27 3.52 0.86
CA VAL A 51 5.21 4.52 1.03
C VAL A 51 3.85 4.06 0.48
N PRO A 52 2.83 3.96 1.36
CA PRO A 52 2.89 4.01 2.82
C PRO A 52 3.41 2.70 3.42
N CYS A 53 4.20 2.80 4.50
CA CYS A 53 4.92 1.64 5.06
C CYS A 53 4.15 0.85 6.11
N GLY A 54 3.03 1.38 6.64
CA GLY A 54 2.32 0.78 7.76
C GLY A 54 3.23 0.58 8.98
N ALA A 55 3.17 -0.61 9.57
CA ALA A 55 4.05 -1.01 10.68
C ALA A 55 5.47 -1.43 10.24
N GLY A 56 5.84 -1.19 8.99
CA GLY A 56 7.20 -1.35 8.49
C GLY A 56 7.66 -2.78 8.23
N ARG A 57 6.78 -3.77 8.12
CA ARG A 57 7.16 -5.17 7.95
C ARG A 57 8.10 -5.41 6.76
N LEU A 58 7.80 -4.82 5.59
CA LEU A 58 8.64 -4.92 4.38
C LEU A 58 9.90 -4.06 4.49
N SER A 59 9.79 -2.84 5.05
CA SER A 59 10.96 -2.01 5.33
C SER A 59 11.98 -2.75 6.19
N LEU A 60 11.56 -3.39 7.29
CA LEU A 60 12.44 -4.16 8.18
C LEU A 60 13.03 -5.39 7.49
N ALA A 61 12.23 -6.12 6.70
CA ALA A 61 12.69 -7.28 5.97
C ALA A 61 13.73 -6.92 4.90
N LEU A 62 13.55 -5.80 4.20
CA LEU A 62 14.51 -5.30 3.21
C LEU A 62 15.76 -4.69 3.86
N ALA A 63 15.65 -4.02 5.02
CA ALA A 63 16.80 -3.54 5.77
C ALA A 63 17.75 -4.68 6.17
N LYS A 64 17.19 -5.83 6.62
CA LYS A 64 17.98 -7.05 6.89
C LYS A 64 18.73 -7.58 5.65
N ARG A 65 18.25 -7.28 4.44
CA ARG A 65 18.88 -7.61 3.15
C ARG A 65 19.91 -6.57 2.70
N GLY A 66 20.19 -5.57 3.55
CA GLY A 66 21.22 -4.57 3.33
C GLY A 66 20.76 -3.32 2.55
N TYR A 67 19.47 -3.12 2.35
CA TYR A 67 18.95 -1.87 1.78
C TYR A 67 18.83 -0.78 2.84
N ARG A 68 18.97 0.49 2.43
CA ARG A 68 18.75 1.66 3.29
C ARG A 68 17.33 2.16 3.12
N LEU A 69 16.45 1.86 4.06
CA LEU A 69 15.03 2.16 3.98
C LEU A 69 14.65 3.52 4.56
N THR A 70 13.72 4.17 3.90
CA THR A 70 12.91 5.26 4.45
C THR A 70 11.45 4.82 4.36
N GLY A 71 10.80 4.60 5.50
CA GLY A 71 9.38 4.26 5.60
C GLY A 71 8.56 5.52 5.90
N VAL A 72 7.55 5.76 5.10
CA VAL A 72 6.60 6.89 5.25
C VAL A 72 5.22 6.36 5.52
N ASP A 73 4.56 6.85 6.56
CA ASP A 73 3.15 6.56 6.84
C ASP A 73 2.46 7.73 7.53
N TRP A 74 1.14 7.80 7.41
CA TRP A 74 0.33 8.80 8.10
C TRP A 74 -0.01 8.39 9.54
N SER A 75 -0.25 7.09 9.80
CA SER A 75 -0.67 6.57 11.09
C SER A 75 0.45 6.65 12.14
N PRO A 76 0.27 7.44 13.20
CA PRO A 76 1.26 7.48 14.28
C PRO A 76 1.33 6.16 15.04
N GLU A 77 0.25 5.40 15.08
CA GLU A 77 0.19 4.11 15.76
C GLU A 77 0.99 3.04 15.01
N PHE A 78 0.81 2.92 13.68
CA PHE A 78 1.65 2.06 12.86
C PHE A 78 3.13 2.42 12.98
N LEU A 79 3.48 3.70 12.89
CA LEU A 79 4.87 4.14 13.06
C LEU A 79 5.41 3.91 14.47
N GLY A 80 4.55 3.94 15.49
CA GLY A 80 4.90 3.53 16.86
C GLY A 80 5.34 2.07 16.91
N HIS A 81 4.58 1.18 16.29
CA HIS A 81 4.96 -0.25 16.15
C HIS A 81 6.23 -0.43 15.33
N ALA A 82 6.35 0.27 14.19
CA ALA A 82 7.54 0.20 13.33
C ALA A 82 8.81 0.58 14.10
N ARG A 83 8.79 1.69 14.85
CA ARG A 83 9.93 2.17 15.64
C ARG A 83 10.30 1.26 16.82
N SER A 84 9.35 0.51 17.36
CA SER A 84 9.58 -0.42 18.47
C SER A 84 10.04 -1.82 18.03
N ALA A 85 10.00 -2.11 16.74
CA ALA A 85 10.37 -3.41 16.22
C ALA A 85 11.91 -3.63 16.25
N THR A 86 12.34 -4.89 16.32
CA THR A 86 13.75 -5.26 16.23
C THR A 86 14.31 -4.87 14.86
N GLY A 87 15.46 -4.15 14.84
CA GLY A 87 16.05 -3.62 13.60
C GLY A 87 15.47 -2.28 13.14
N ALA A 88 14.59 -1.66 13.92
CA ALA A 88 13.95 -0.39 13.57
C ALA A 88 14.95 0.77 13.41
N THR A 89 16.10 0.70 14.05
CA THR A 89 17.17 1.72 13.95
C THR A 89 17.83 1.77 12.59
N ASP A 90 17.69 0.72 11.77
CA ASP A 90 18.26 0.62 10.43
C ASP A 90 17.36 1.26 9.37
N VAL A 91 16.18 1.77 9.76
CA VAL A 91 15.18 2.39 8.90
C VAL A 91 14.86 3.81 9.37
N ALA A 92 14.82 4.76 8.45
CA ALA A 92 14.32 6.10 8.71
C ALA A 92 12.79 6.11 8.66
N TRP A 93 12.13 6.46 9.77
CA TRP A 93 10.66 6.49 9.86
C TRP A 93 10.14 7.92 9.87
N GLU A 94 9.29 8.25 8.88
CA GLU A 94 8.73 9.58 8.68
C GLU A 94 7.20 9.57 8.76
N ARG A 95 6.63 10.45 9.58
CA ARG A 95 5.17 10.66 9.60
C ARG A 95 4.81 11.74 8.60
N ARG A 96 4.27 11.35 7.44
CA ARG A 96 3.88 12.26 6.36
C ARG A 96 2.67 11.75 5.60
N ASP A 97 1.99 12.67 4.93
CA ASP A 97 1.10 12.33 3.83
C ASP A 97 1.93 11.75 2.67
N MET A 98 1.44 10.67 2.05
CA MET A 98 2.11 10.02 0.93
C MET A 98 2.34 10.95 -0.28
N ARG A 99 1.63 12.08 -0.35
CA ARG A 99 1.79 13.13 -1.36
C ARG A 99 2.90 14.13 -1.03
N ASP A 100 3.39 14.14 0.21
CA ASP A 100 4.46 15.04 0.70
C ASP A 100 5.78 14.28 0.88
N LEU A 101 6.55 14.18 -0.21
CA LEU A 101 7.84 13.49 -0.26
C LEU A 101 8.97 14.49 -0.59
N PRO A 102 9.54 15.19 0.40
CA PRO A 102 10.43 16.35 0.18
C PRO A 102 11.88 15.95 -0.14
N TRP A 103 12.08 14.88 -0.89
CA TRP A 103 13.42 14.36 -1.20
C TRP A 103 13.67 14.22 -2.71
N PRO A 104 13.96 15.30 -3.43
CA PRO A 104 14.14 15.22 -4.88
C PRO A 104 15.30 14.29 -5.25
N ALA A 105 15.06 13.36 -6.16
CA ALA A 105 16.03 12.44 -6.73
C ALA A 105 16.93 11.72 -5.69
N ARG A 106 16.35 11.32 -4.55
CA ARG A 106 17.10 10.71 -3.43
C ARG A 106 17.19 9.19 -3.53
N PHE A 107 16.11 8.52 -3.99
CA PHE A 107 15.99 7.08 -3.86
C PHE A 107 16.35 6.35 -5.14
N ASP A 108 16.97 5.17 -4.97
CA ASP A 108 17.33 4.24 -6.05
C ASP A 108 16.16 3.32 -6.43
N GLY A 109 15.13 3.26 -5.61
CA GLY A 109 13.89 2.54 -5.85
C GLY A 109 12.81 2.94 -4.85
N ALA A 110 11.55 2.68 -5.18
CA ALA A 110 10.41 2.89 -4.29
C ALA A 110 9.35 1.80 -4.48
N PHE A 111 8.51 1.61 -3.46
CA PHE A 111 7.35 0.73 -3.58
C PHE A 111 6.15 1.24 -2.78
N CYS A 112 4.97 0.87 -3.26
CA CYS A 112 3.68 1.03 -2.61
C CYS A 112 2.97 -0.32 -2.64
N VAL A 113 2.94 -1.01 -1.50
CA VAL A 113 2.41 -2.36 -1.34
C VAL A 113 1.44 -2.39 -0.16
N GLY A 114 0.52 -3.34 -0.12
CA GLY A 114 -0.43 -3.47 0.99
C GLY A 114 -1.75 -2.73 0.77
N ASN A 115 -2.14 -2.55 -0.49
CA ASN A 115 -3.46 -2.04 -0.88
C ASN A 115 -3.76 -0.59 -0.49
N SER A 116 -2.75 0.27 -0.46
CA SER A 116 -2.95 1.68 -0.09
C SER A 116 -3.21 2.60 -1.28
N PHE A 117 -2.87 2.18 -2.51
CA PHE A 117 -3.15 2.96 -3.70
C PHE A 117 -4.67 2.96 -4.00
N GLY A 118 -5.21 4.14 -4.29
CA GLY A 118 -6.64 4.33 -4.52
C GLY A 118 -7.41 4.89 -3.32
N TYR A 119 -6.77 5.14 -2.16
CA TYR A 119 -7.42 5.78 -1.01
C TYR A 119 -7.91 7.19 -1.34
N LEU A 120 -7.12 7.93 -2.10
CA LEU A 120 -7.36 9.33 -2.44
C LEU A 120 -8.37 9.46 -3.60
N ASP A 121 -8.73 10.68 -3.93
CA ASP A 121 -9.41 10.98 -5.20
C ASP A 121 -8.45 10.92 -6.39
N ASP A 122 -8.94 11.15 -7.60
CA ASP A 122 -8.13 11.03 -8.80
C ASP A 122 -6.94 12.01 -8.81
N GLU A 123 -7.15 13.26 -8.36
CA GLU A 123 -6.06 14.24 -8.26
C GLU A 123 -5.07 13.87 -7.14
N GLY A 124 -5.54 13.39 -6.01
CA GLY A 124 -4.70 12.93 -4.91
C GLY A 124 -3.85 11.73 -5.31
N ASN A 125 -4.42 10.74 -6.01
CA ASN A 125 -3.67 9.58 -6.52
C ASN A 125 -2.62 10.01 -7.55
N ALA A 126 -2.96 10.94 -8.46
CA ALA A 126 -2.01 11.52 -9.40
C ALA A 126 -0.88 12.31 -8.69
N ALA A 127 -1.22 13.08 -7.65
CA ALA A 127 -0.25 13.82 -6.85
C ALA A 127 0.72 12.89 -6.12
N PHE A 128 0.21 11.77 -5.57
CA PHE A 128 1.06 10.73 -4.97
C PHE A 128 2.07 10.16 -5.98
N LEU A 129 1.62 9.77 -7.17
CA LEU A 129 2.53 9.23 -8.18
C LEU A 129 3.59 10.25 -8.61
N ARG A 130 3.23 11.53 -8.78
CA ARG A 130 4.18 12.62 -9.07
C ARG A 130 5.18 12.83 -7.92
N ALA A 131 4.73 12.72 -6.67
CA ALA A 131 5.61 12.83 -5.50
C ALA A 131 6.64 11.70 -5.47
N VAL A 132 6.22 10.45 -5.74
CA VAL A 132 7.13 9.31 -5.87
C VAL A 132 8.11 9.52 -7.02
N ALA A 133 7.64 9.95 -8.19
CA ALA A 133 8.51 10.24 -9.33
C ALA A 133 9.56 11.31 -8.99
N SER A 134 9.18 12.38 -8.29
CA SER A 134 10.11 13.42 -7.83
C SER A 134 11.15 12.88 -6.84
N ALA A 135 10.75 11.98 -5.96
CA ALA A 135 11.64 11.41 -4.93
C ALA A 135 12.65 10.40 -5.50
N LEU A 136 12.34 9.79 -6.62
CA LEU A 136 13.19 8.81 -7.29
C LEU A 136 14.25 9.47 -8.17
N LYS A 137 15.44 8.85 -8.25
CA LYS A 137 16.45 9.19 -9.25
C LYS A 137 15.97 8.84 -10.66
N PRO A 138 16.42 9.54 -11.72
CA PRO A 138 16.19 9.07 -13.09
C PRO A 138 16.67 7.62 -13.28
N GLY A 139 15.88 6.80 -13.95
CA GLY A 139 16.15 5.37 -14.14
C GLY A 139 15.84 4.48 -12.94
N ALA A 140 15.41 5.02 -11.81
CA ALA A 140 15.00 4.24 -10.64
C ALA A 140 13.63 3.59 -10.83
N ARG A 141 13.44 2.39 -10.25
CA ARG A 141 12.19 1.64 -10.35
C ARG A 141 11.20 1.99 -9.25
N PHE A 142 9.94 1.98 -9.62
CA PHE A 142 8.80 2.01 -8.73
C PHE A 142 7.99 0.73 -8.87
N VAL A 143 7.66 0.08 -7.76
CA VAL A 143 6.76 -1.07 -7.72
C VAL A 143 5.47 -0.66 -7.03
N LEU A 144 4.37 -0.72 -7.77
CA LEU A 144 3.03 -0.46 -7.26
C LEU A 144 2.21 -1.75 -7.27
N GLU A 145 1.69 -2.15 -6.12
CA GLU A 145 0.76 -3.26 -6.01
C GLU A 145 -0.63 -2.80 -5.59
N THR A 146 -1.66 -3.30 -6.27
CA THR A 146 -3.05 -2.99 -5.96
C THR A 146 -4.00 -4.11 -6.39
N PRO A 147 -5.01 -4.47 -5.58
CA PRO A 147 -6.12 -5.31 -6.00
C PRO A 147 -7.21 -4.51 -6.73
N MET A 148 -7.12 -3.17 -6.75
CA MET A 148 -8.16 -2.27 -7.25
C MET A 148 -8.11 -2.10 -8.77
N ILE A 149 -7.95 -3.20 -9.51
CA ILE A 149 -8.03 -3.24 -10.96
C ILE A 149 -9.38 -3.80 -11.36
N LEU A 150 -10.16 -3.02 -12.12
CA LEU A 150 -11.57 -3.29 -12.44
C LEU A 150 -11.78 -4.64 -13.11
N GLU A 151 -10.91 -4.99 -14.06
CA GLU A 151 -10.99 -6.26 -14.81
C GLU A 151 -10.87 -7.49 -13.90
N ASN A 152 -10.22 -7.34 -12.75
CA ASN A 152 -10.09 -8.41 -11.75
C ASN A 152 -11.12 -8.25 -10.63
N LEU A 153 -11.26 -7.02 -10.13
CA LEU A 153 -12.10 -6.71 -8.98
C LEU A 153 -13.56 -7.15 -9.20
N LEU A 154 -14.16 -6.74 -10.32
CA LEU A 154 -15.60 -6.97 -10.56
C LEU A 154 -15.93 -8.45 -10.73
N GLY A 155 -15.00 -9.26 -11.21
CA GLY A 155 -15.20 -10.71 -11.35
C GLY A 155 -15.07 -11.50 -10.03
N HIS A 156 -14.48 -10.91 -9.00
CA HIS A 156 -14.16 -11.58 -7.73
C HIS A 156 -14.73 -10.85 -6.51
N LEU A 157 -15.44 -9.74 -6.73
CA LEU A 157 -16.02 -8.95 -5.65
C LEU A 157 -17.18 -9.72 -5.00
N HIS A 158 -17.05 -9.94 -3.71
CA HIS A 158 -18.13 -10.45 -2.87
C HIS A 158 -18.79 -9.29 -2.14
N ASP A 159 -20.12 -9.21 -2.14
CA ASP A 159 -20.86 -8.17 -1.40
C ASP A 159 -20.56 -8.22 0.09
N ARG A 160 -20.33 -9.43 0.61
CA ARG A 160 -20.00 -9.66 2.03
C ARG A 160 -18.98 -10.77 2.19
N SER A 161 -18.03 -10.54 3.08
CA SER A 161 -17.05 -11.54 3.49
C SER A 161 -16.68 -11.37 4.96
N TRP A 162 -15.99 -12.33 5.52
CA TRP A 162 -15.48 -12.21 6.88
C TRP A 162 -14.18 -12.98 7.05
N TRP A 163 -13.36 -12.52 7.98
CA TRP A 163 -12.10 -13.15 8.37
C TRP A 163 -12.01 -13.25 9.88
N GLN A 164 -11.24 -14.21 10.36
CA GLN A 164 -10.89 -14.34 11.76
C GLN A 164 -9.37 -14.35 11.92
N VAL A 165 -8.88 -13.49 12.80
CA VAL A 165 -7.46 -13.37 13.14
C VAL A 165 -7.36 -13.47 14.67
N GLY A 166 -7.03 -14.66 15.17
CA GLY A 166 -7.07 -14.95 16.61
C GLY A 166 -8.48 -14.81 17.18
N ASP A 167 -8.65 -13.94 18.15
CA ASP A 167 -9.93 -13.58 18.80
C ASP A 167 -10.71 -12.47 18.08
N LEU A 168 -10.09 -11.82 17.09
CA LEU A 168 -10.68 -10.73 16.34
C LEU A 168 -11.38 -11.26 15.09
N ARG A 169 -12.62 -10.82 14.85
CA ARG A 169 -13.36 -11.06 13.60
C ARG A 169 -13.57 -9.76 12.86
N LEU A 170 -13.33 -9.80 11.57
CA LEU A 170 -13.61 -8.71 10.65
C LEU A 170 -14.70 -9.15 9.69
N LEU A 171 -15.84 -8.43 9.70
CA LEU A 171 -16.86 -8.55 8.68
C LEU A 171 -16.70 -7.38 7.72
N VAL A 172 -16.83 -7.65 6.44
CA VAL A 172 -16.70 -6.67 5.37
C VAL A 172 -17.96 -6.66 4.53
N ALA A 173 -18.50 -5.48 4.27
CA ALA A 173 -19.57 -5.26 3.31
C ALA A 173 -19.08 -4.29 2.23
N ASN A 174 -19.17 -4.72 0.98
CA ASN A 174 -18.66 -4.02 -0.19
C ASN A 174 -19.83 -3.43 -1.00
N THR A 175 -19.66 -2.21 -1.50
CA THR A 175 -20.58 -1.57 -2.45
C THR A 175 -19.76 -0.86 -3.51
N TYR A 176 -19.91 -1.27 -4.77
CA TYR A 176 -19.20 -0.62 -5.87
C TYR A 176 -20.05 0.49 -6.49
N ASP A 177 -19.54 1.71 -6.50
CA ASP A 177 -20.14 2.87 -7.16
C ASP A 177 -19.61 2.98 -8.59
N HIS A 178 -20.41 2.58 -9.55
CA HIS A 178 -20.06 2.59 -10.98
C HIS A 178 -19.84 3.99 -11.56
N ILE A 179 -20.45 5.03 -10.97
CA ILE A 179 -20.31 6.41 -11.47
C ILE A 179 -18.97 7.00 -11.03
N ARG A 180 -18.58 6.74 -9.79
CA ARG A 180 -17.31 7.23 -9.24
C ARG A 180 -16.15 6.25 -9.40
N SER A 181 -16.41 5.03 -9.90
CA SER A 181 -15.47 3.92 -9.95
C SER A 181 -14.78 3.71 -8.60
N ARG A 182 -15.58 3.66 -7.52
CA ARG A 182 -15.06 3.48 -6.16
C ARG A 182 -15.71 2.29 -5.48
N LEU A 183 -14.89 1.53 -4.77
CA LEU A 183 -15.34 0.50 -3.86
C LEU A 183 -15.47 1.09 -2.46
N ASP A 184 -16.70 1.32 -2.02
CA ASP A 184 -17.01 1.72 -0.66
C ASP A 184 -17.12 0.46 0.21
N ILE A 185 -16.41 0.43 1.33
CA ILE A 185 -16.26 -0.74 2.19
C ILE A 185 -16.67 -0.37 3.62
N GLU A 186 -17.57 -1.16 4.20
CA GLU A 186 -17.85 -1.12 5.63
C GLU A 186 -17.12 -2.27 6.33
N TYR A 187 -16.28 -1.93 7.29
CA TYR A 187 -15.51 -2.84 8.12
C TYR A 187 -16.13 -2.90 9.51
N THR A 188 -16.61 -4.09 9.91
CA THR A 188 -17.12 -4.32 11.26
C THR A 188 -16.14 -5.21 12.01
N PHE A 189 -15.43 -4.63 12.97
CA PHE A 189 -14.51 -5.32 13.85
C PHE A 189 -15.25 -5.82 15.09
N VAL A 190 -15.08 -7.10 15.41
CA VAL A 190 -15.67 -7.73 16.60
C VAL A 190 -14.55 -8.35 17.42
N SER A 191 -14.32 -7.87 18.63
CA SER A 191 -13.30 -8.36 19.56
C SER A 191 -13.76 -8.18 21.00
N ASN A 192 -13.61 -9.19 21.84
CA ASN A 192 -13.92 -9.15 23.28
C ASN A 192 -15.31 -8.59 23.61
N GLY A 193 -16.33 -8.94 22.82
CA GLY A 193 -17.71 -8.44 22.99
C GLY A 193 -17.94 -6.99 22.58
N ARG A 194 -16.93 -6.33 22.02
CA ARG A 194 -17.03 -4.97 21.45
C ARG A 194 -17.20 -5.05 19.93
N VAL A 195 -17.99 -4.15 19.39
CA VAL A 195 -18.22 -3.99 17.97
C VAL A 195 -17.82 -2.57 17.58
N GLU A 196 -16.95 -2.43 16.58
CA GLU A 196 -16.53 -1.16 16.02
C GLU A 196 -16.73 -1.17 14.51
N VAL A 197 -17.36 -0.13 13.96
CA VAL A 197 -17.62 -0.01 12.52
C VAL A 197 -16.81 1.15 11.96
N ARG A 198 -16.08 0.87 10.88
CA ARG A 198 -15.34 1.87 10.10
C ARG A 198 -15.69 1.76 8.63
N ARG A 199 -15.47 2.84 7.89
CA ARG A 199 -15.73 2.88 6.46
C ARG A 199 -14.50 3.37 5.72
N GLY A 200 -14.24 2.72 4.58
CA GLY A 200 -13.19 3.09 3.65
C GLY A 200 -13.75 3.19 2.24
N SER A 201 -13.02 3.83 1.36
CA SER A 201 -13.38 3.95 -0.05
C SER A 201 -12.13 3.94 -0.90
N HIS A 202 -12.09 3.05 -1.90
CA HIS A 202 -10.95 2.89 -2.80
C HIS A 202 -11.36 3.22 -4.22
N ARG A 203 -10.59 4.05 -4.90
CA ARG A 203 -10.70 4.25 -6.35
C ARG A 203 -10.20 3.00 -7.07
N ALA A 204 -11.03 2.43 -7.90
CA ALA A 204 -10.65 1.29 -8.74
C ALA A 204 -10.44 1.77 -10.19
N TYR A 205 -9.35 1.33 -10.80
CA TYR A 205 -8.91 1.71 -12.14
C TYR A 205 -8.98 0.52 -13.08
N SER A 206 -9.27 0.74 -14.37
CA SER A 206 -8.91 -0.23 -15.39
C SER A 206 -7.40 -0.31 -15.54
N TYR A 207 -6.87 -1.40 -16.12
CA TYR A 207 -5.43 -1.49 -16.44
C TYR A 207 -4.96 -0.28 -17.24
N ARG A 208 -5.75 0.12 -18.26
CA ARG A 208 -5.42 1.25 -19.12
C ARG A 208 -5.37 2.56 -18.36
N GLU A 209 -6.39 2.89 -17.57
CA GLU A 209 -6.41 4.13 -16.78
C GLU A 209 -5.22 4.20 -15.83
N LEU A 210 -4.85 3.10 -15.18
CA LEU A 210 -3.72 3.13 -14.24
C LEU A 210 -2.38 3.24 -14.96
N VAL A 211 -2.20 2.59 -16.11
CA VAL A 211 -1.00 2.76 -16.94
C VAL A 211 -0.87 4.23 -17.38
N GLU A 212 -1.93 4.82 -17.95
CA GLU A 212 -1.93 6.23 -18.37
C GLU A 212 -1.63 7.18 -17.21
N LEU A 213 -2.14 6.89 -16.01
CA LEU A 213 -1.90 7.69 -14.81
C LEU A 213 -0.43 7.60 -14.34
N ILE A 214 0.16 6.41 -14.35
CA ILE A 214 1.56 6.17 -13.99
C ILE A 214 2.49 6.86 -15.01
N GLU A 215 2.21 6.74 -16.30
CA GLU A 215 2.99 7.37 -17.37
C GLU A 215 2.91 8.90 -17.31
N ALA A 216 1.73 9.46 -17.07
CA ALA A 216 1.52 10.89 -16.88
C ALA A 216 2.28 11.45 -15.67
N ALA A 217 2.61 10.63 -14.69
CA ALA A 217 3.42 11.01 -13.52
C ALA A 217 4.95 11.01 -13.79
N GLY A 218 5.40 10.60 -14.98
CA GLY A 218 6.82 10.58 -15.35
C GLY A 218 7.49 9.22 -15.18
N PHE A 219 6.75 8.15 -15.48
CA PHE A 219 7.25 6.78 -15.50
C PHE A 219 7.07 6.14 -16.88
N THR A 220 7.87 5.14 -17.18
CA THR A 220 7.63 4.18 -18.27
C THR A 220 7.32 2.83 -17.64
N ILE A 221 6.26 2.16 -18.10
CA ILE A 221 5.90 0.83 -17.63
C ILE A 221 6.87 -0.21 -18.21
N ASP A 222 7.63 -0.87 -17.34
CA ASP A 222 8.52 -1.96 -17.74
C ASP A 222 7.75 -3.29 -17.84
N ARG A 223 6.87 -3.51 -16.86
CA ARG A 223 6.14 -4.77 -16.74
C ARG A 223 4.89 -4.62 -15.88
N VAL A 224 3.82 -5.29 -16.31
CA VAL A 224 2.64 -5.54 -15.47
C VAL A 224 2.61 -7.03 -15.16
N ARG A 225 2.52 -7.38 -13.88
CA ARG A 225 2.26 -8.75 -13.42
C ARG A 225 0.78 -8.85 -13.13
N PRO A 226 0.00 -9.59 -13.94
CA PRO A 226 -1.43 -9.67 -13.76
C PRO A 226 -1.77 -10.42 -12.46
N TRP A 227 -2.98 -10.20 -11.99
CA TRP A 227 -3.57 -10.99 -10.91
C TRP A 227 -3.51 -12.49 -11.23
N THR A 228 -3.23 -13.29 -10.20
CA THR A 228 -3.34 -14.75 -10.24
C THR A 228 -4.16 -15.21 -9.04
N ARG A 229 -4.70 -16.43 -9.06
CA ARG A 229 -5.43 -16.98 -7.91
C ARG A 229 -4.61 -17.03 -6.61
N ASP A 230 -3.30 -17.10 -6.73
CA ASP A 230 -2.36 -17.16 -5.61
C ASP A 230 -1.89 -15.77 -5.15
N LEU A 231 -2.08 -14.73 -6.01
CA LEU A 231 -1.72 -13.35 -5.76
C LEU A 231 -2.93 -12.48 -6.12
N GLU A 232 -3.74 -12.15 -5.13
CA GLU A 232 -4.94 -11.32 -5.29
C GLU A 232 -4.62 -9.83 -5.56
N VAL A 233 -3.45 -9.55 -6.13
CA VAL A 233 -2.95 -8.22 -6.44
C VAL A 233 -2.34 -8.16 -7.83
N VAL A 234 -2.36 -6.97 -8.43
CA VAL A 234 -1.64 -6.66 -9.67
C VAL A 234 -0.42 -5.82 -9.32
N SER A 235 0.74 -6.20 -9.86
CA SER A 235 1.98 -5.44 -9.67
C SER A 235 2.35 -4.70 -10.96
N PHE A 236 2.54 -3.38 -10.86
CA PHE A 236 3.11 -2.53 -11.91
C PHE A 236 4.56 -2.24 -11.55
N ILE A 237 5.47 -2.57 -12.46
CA ILE A 237 6.89 -2.23 -12.36
C ILE A 237 7.14 -1.16 -13.39
N ALA A 238 7.57 0.02 -12.94
CA ALA A 238 7.76 1.19 -13.78
C ALA A 238 9.11 1.85 -13.50
N THR A 239 9.75 2.38 -14.53
CA THR A 239 11.02 3.10 -14.43
C THR A 239 10.76 4.60 -14.56
N ARG A 240 11.36 5.39 -13.68
CA ARG A 240 11.33 6.84 -13.75
C ARG A 240 12.07 7.35 -14.99
N THR A 241 11.38 8.11 -15.80
CA THR A 241 11.94 8.80 -16.98
C THR A 241 12.77 10.01 -16.61
#